data_d3fcfe5ef3179eba04365678e9fe7ac5
#
_entry.id   d3fcfe5ef3179eba04365678e9fe7ac5
#
_cell.length_a   1.000
_cell.length_b   1.000
_cell.length_c   1.000
_cell.angle_alpha   90.00
_cell.angle_beta   90.00
_cell.angle_gamma   90.00
#
_symmetry.space_group_name_H-M   'P 1'
#
loop_
_entity.id
_entity.type
_entity.pdbx_description
1 polymer ?
#
loop_
_entity_poly.entity_id
_entity_poly.type
_entity_poly.pdbx_seq_one_letter_code
_entity_poly.pdbx_strand_id
1 'polypeptide(L)'
;MTSTDIEAVPAQSPRKRRALVPFFLAVLAVGGVGAAATSAAWTDNTFFSGSAAGATFNLQGSLDGVTWKESASADSVQLVIPASQLNHLLPGQTRTIDLWVNNDSSVNAALTSTVAFASNSTFTTLPTVSISDLSATLTPTGSTGSSDKFQLVLTTPADWAASNQGATGTVTVTISGTATA
;
A
#
# COMPACT_ATOMS: atom_id res chain seq x y z
N MET A 1 -48.73 -88.11 10.62
CA MET A 1 -48.03 -87.29 11.61
C MET A 1 -46.74 -86.84 10.96
N THR A 2 -46.72 -85.77 10.29
CA THR A 2 -45.55 -85.28 9.54
C THR A 2 -45.07 -83.99 10.26
N SER A 3 -43.87 -84.13 10.77
CA SER A 3 -43.12 -82.97 11.38
C SER A 3 -42.52 -82.16 10.27
N THR A 4 -42.81 -80.86 10.26
CA THR A 4 -42.24 -79.91 9.28
C THR A 4 -41.04 -79.23 9.92
N ASP A 5 -39.88 -79.52 9.45
CA ASP A 5 -38.63 -78.86 9.79
C ASP A 5 -38.65 -77.41 9.17
N ILE A 6 -38.48 -76.38 10.02
CA ILE A 6 -38.26 -75.03 9.57
C ILE A 6 -36.77 -74.77 9.58
N GLU A 7 -36.25 -74.66 8.37
CA GLU A 7 -34.83 -74.36 8.12
C GLU A 7 -34.56 -72.87 8.43
N ALA A 8 -33.59 -72.61 9.32
CA ALA A 8 -33.20 -71.30 9.73
C ALA A 8 -32.31 -70.66 8.67
N VAL A 9 -32.73 -69.47 8.14
CA VAL A 9 -31.96 -68.64 7.22
C VAL A 9 -30.81 -67.95 7.98
N PRO A 10 -29.56 -68.04 7.53
CA PRO A 10 -28.44 -67.36 8.20
C PRO A 10 -28.52 -65.82 8.00
N ALA A 11 -28.46 -65.08 9.09
CA ALA A 11 -28.39 -63.63 9.11
C ALA A 11 -27.07 -63.12 8.46
N GLN A 12 -27.20 -62.34 7.40
CA GLN A 12 -26.03 -61.68 6.77
C GLN A 12 -25.56 -60.54 7.66
N SER A 13 -24.28 -60.57 8.03
CA SER A 13 -23.60 -59.52 8.78
C SER A 13 -23.51 -58.20 7.95
N PRO A 14 -23.75 -57.03 8.54
CA PRO A 14 -23.70 -55.74 7.84
C PRO A 14 -22.27 -55.42 7.44
N ARG A 15 -22.07 -55.16 6.13
CA ARG A 15 -20.79 -54.76 5.55
C ARG A 15 -20.33 -53.43 6.14
N LYS A 16 -19.16 -53.43 6.83
CA LYS A 16 -18.46 -52.28 7.45
C LYS A 16 -17.92 -51.23 6.48
N ARG A 17 -18.47 -51.12 5.28
CA ARG A 17 -17.96 -50.18 4.23
C ARG A 17 -18.62 -48.80 4.20
N ARG A 18 -19.62 -48.53 5.04
CA ARG A 18 -20.36 -47.25 5.01
C ARG A 18 -19.75 -46.13 5.84
N ALA A 19 -18.79 -46.42 6.70
CA ALA A 19 -18.19 -45.39 7.58
C ALA A 19 -16.99 -44.66 6.96
N LEU A 20 -16.39 -45.17 5.87
CA LEU A 20 -15.23 -44.51 5.25
C LEU A 20 -15.60 -43.36 4.33
N VAL A 21 -16.79 -43.38 3.70
CA VAL A 21 -17.24 -42.32 2.79
C VAL A 21 -17.47 -40.98 3.49
N PRO A 22 -18.13 -40.91 4.66
CA PRO A 22 -18.27 -39.63 5.37
C PRO A 22 -16.94 -39.13 5.97
N PHE A 23 -16.00 -40.03 6.30
CA PHE A 23 -14.67 -39.63 6.78
C PHE A 23 -13.86 -38.93 5.71
N PHE A 24 -13.83 -39.45 4.48
CA PHE A 24 -13.14 -38.80 3.36
C PHE A 24 -13.78 -37.48 2.95
N LEU A 25 -15.10 -37.35 3.03
CA LEU A 25 -15.80 -36.09 2.78
C LEU A 25 -15.50 -35.03 3.85
N ALA A 26 -15.35 -35.42 5.11
CA ALA A 26 -14.98 -34.51 6.21
C ALA A 26 -13.53 -34.05 6.07
N VAL A 27 -12.59 -34.88 5.65
CA VAL A 27 -11.19 -34.49 5.41
C VAL A 27 -11.05 -33.59 4.21
N LEU A 28 -11.85 -33.75 3.15
CA LEU A 28 -11.89 -32.85 2.00
C LEU A 28 -12.47 -31.46 2.37
N ALA A 29 -13.46 -31.43 3.25
CA ALA A 29 -14.05 -30.16 3.70
C ALA A 29 -13.08 -29.34 4.56
N VAL A 30 -12.26 -29.98 5.41
CA VAL A 30 -11.26 -29.31 6.24
C VAL A 30 -10.00 -28.97 5.44
N GLY A 31 -9.56 -29.83 4.52
CA GLY A 31 -8.41 -29.58 3.64
C GLY A 31 -8.65 -28.50 2.58
N GLY A 32 -9.90 -28.33 2.14
CA GLY A 32 -10.27 -27.30 1.15
C GLY A 32 -10.28 -25.87 1.70
N VAL A 33 -10.47 -25.68 3.01
CA VAL A 33 -10.46 -24.35 3.63
C VAL A 33 -9.04 -23.85 3.89
N GLY A 34 -8.07 -24.77 4.05
CA GLY A 34 -6.66 -24.39 4.30
C GLY A 34 -5.90 -23.88 3.07
N ALA A 35 -6.37 -24.18 1.85
CA ALA A 35 -5.68 -23.78 0.62
C ALA A 35 -6.08 -22.40 0.08
N ALA A 36 -7.13 -21.78 0.63
CA ALA A 36 -7.62 -20.48 0.20
C ALA A 36 -7.00 -19.29 0.97
N ALA A 37 -6.09 -19.56 1.93
CA ALA A 37 -5.52 -18.52 2.79
C ALA A 37 -4.18 -17.96 2.28
N THR A 38 -3.74 -18.31 1.08
CA THR A 38 -2.46 -17.85 0.56
C THR A 38 -2.65 -16.95 -0.65
N SER A 39 -2.18 -15.73 -0.51
CA SER A 39 -2.04 -14.65 -1.48
C SER A 39 -3.31 -13.83 -1.77
N ALA A 40 -3.87 -13.19 -0.76
CA ALA A 40 -4.59 -11.95 -1.00
C ALA A 40 -3.55 -10.82 -1.14
N ALA A 41 -3.01 -10.63 -2.33
CA ALA A 41 -2.54 -9.31 -2.72
C ALA A 41 -3.80 -8.44 -2.71
N TRP A 42 -3.88 -7.52 -1.77
CA TRP A 42 -5.00 -6.60 -1.63
C TRP A 42 -4.92 -5.59 -2.77
N THR A 43 -5.49 -5.96 -3.92
CA THR A 43 -5.93 -5.00 -4.91
C THR A 43 -7.36 -4.63 -4.55
N ASP A 44 -7.60 -3.35 -4.44
CA ASP A 44 -8.85 -2.67 -4.15
C ASP A 44 -10.11 -3.42 -4.65
N ASN A 45 -11.16 -3.50 -3.78
CA ASN A 45 -12.49 -4.04 -4.06
C ASN A 45 -12.68 -5.55 -4.14
N THR A 46 -12.39 -6.29 -3.06
CA THR A 46 -13.03 -7.60 -2.88
C THR A 46 -13.88 -7.59 -1.61
N PHE A 47 -15.19 -7.48 -1.79
CA PHE A 47 -16.15 -7.66 -0.70
C PHE A 47 -16.21 -9.14 -0.33
N PHE A 48 -15.71 -9.50 0.84
CA PHE A 48 -16.00 -10.79 1.43
C PHE A 48 -17.33 -10.71 2.19
N SER A 49 -18.32 -11.53 1.83
CA SER A 49 -19.58 -11.70 2.55
C SER A 49 -19.34 -12.58 3.80
N GLY A 50 -18.83 -11.97 4.81
CA GLY A 50 -18.64 -12.46 6.17
C GLY A 50 -18.35 -11.26 7.02
N SER A 51 -18.58 -11.26 8.32
CA SER A 51 -18.38 -10.12 9.23
C SER A 51 -16.91 -9.71 9.46
N ALA A 52 -16.04 -9.87 8.45
CA ALA A 52 -14.69 -9.35 8.44
C ALA A 52 -14.72 -7.99 7.74
N ALA A 53 -14.43 -6.90 8.45
CA ALA A 53 -14.18 -5.61 7.86
C ALA A 53 -12.85 -5.66 7.09
N GLY A 54 -12.86 -5.28 5.80
CA GLY A 54 -11.64 -5.09 5.03
C GLY A 54 -10.81 -3.94 5.63
N ALA A 55 -9.48 -4.04 5.57
CA ALA A 55 -8.61 -2.93 5.91
C ALA A 55 -8.83 -1.77 4.92
N THR A 56 -8.79 -0.54 5.42
CA THR A 56 -8.74 0.65 4.58
C THR A 56 -7.29 1.05 4.36
N PHE A 57 -6.97 1.55 3.16
CA PHE A 57 -5.66 2.10 2.85
C PHE A 57 -5.83 3.44 2.13
N ASN A 58 -5.21 4.50 2.67
CA ASN A 58 -5.24 5.85 2.10
C ASN A 58 -4.03 6.66 2.59
N LEU A 59 -3.29 7.27 1.66
CA LEU A 59 -2.23 8.20 1.96
C LEU A 59 -2.65 9.63 1.65
N GLN A 60 -2.31 10.54 2.53
CA GLN A 60 -2.52 11.97 2.38
C GLN A 60 -1.20 12.71 2.44
N GLY A 61 -1.08 13.79 1.69
CA GLY A 61 0.11 14.64 1.70
C GLY A 61 -0.23 16.09 2.00
N SER A 62 0.72 16.83 2.54
CA SER A 62 0.55 18.24 2.87
C SER A 62 1.82 19.04 2.58
N LEU A 63 1.63 20.33 2.19
CA LEU A 63 2.70 21.30 2.00
C LEU A 63 2.88 22.22 3.23
N ASP A 64 1.97 22.17 4.18
CA ASP A 64 1.93 23.04 5.37
C ASP A 64 1.74 22.29 6.69
N GLY A 65 1.53 20.97 6.63
CA GLY A 65 1.27 20.10 7.78
C GLY A 65 -0.14 20.24 8.38
N VAL A 66 -1.01 21.04 7.76
CA VAL A 66 -2.37 21.35 8.24
C VAL A 66 -3.42 20.95 7.20
N THR A 67 -3.19 21.34 5.95
CA THR A 67 -4.11 21.06 4.85
C THR A 67 -3.70 19.79 4.15
N TRP A 68 -4.45 18.71 4.36
CA TRP A 68 -4.18 17.42 3.79
C TRP A 68 -4.86 17.23 2.43
N LYS A 69 -4.17 16.62 1.50
CA LYS A 69 -4.66 16.31 0.15
C LYS A 69 -4.50 14.83 -0.12
N GLU A 70 -5.47 14.29 -0.83
CA GLU A 70 -5.46 12.93 -1.36
C GLU A 70 -5.12 12.95 -2.85
N SER A 71 -4.63 11.85 -3.36
CA SER A 71 -4.49 11.60 -4.80
C SER A 71 -5.66 10.78 -5.33
N ALA A 72 -5.72 10.63 -6.65
CA ALA A 72 -6.68 9.73 -7.30
C ALA A 72 -6.41 8.24 -6.98
N SER A 73 -5.21 7.90 -6.51
CA SER A 73 -4.81 6.56 -6.06
C SER A 73 -4.60 6.57 -4.55
N ALA A 74 -5.24 5.65 -3.84
CA ALA A 74 -5.18 5.57 -2.38
C ALA A 74 -3.79 5.16 -1.85
N ASP A 75 -2.99 4.49 -2.67
CA ASP A 75 -1.65 4.00 -2.36
C ASP A 75 -0.53 4.99 -2.67
N SER A 76 -0.86 6.17 -3.19
CA SER A 76 0.14 7.20 -3.49
C SER A 76 -0.41 8.62 -3.36
N VAL A 77 0.44 9.55 -2.99
CA VAL A 77 0.13 10.98 -2.96
C VAL A 77 1.17 11.77 -3.71
N GLN A 78 0.72 12.75 -4.50
CA GLN A 78 1.57 13.66 -5.26
C GLN A 78 1.52 15.06 -4.66
N LEU A 79 2.70 15.58 -4.30
CA LEU A 79 2.90 16.94 -3.81
C LEU A 79 3.60 17.75 -4.90
N VAL A 80 2.86 18.66 -5.51
CA VAL A 80 3.38 19.61 -6.50
C VAL A 80 3.88 20.84 -5.77
N ILE A 81 5.19 21.10 -5.86
CA ILE A 81 5.83 22.21 -5.15
C ILE A 81 5.52 23.51 -5.89
N PRO A 82 4.92 24.52 -5.23
CA PRO A 82 4.60 25.81 -5.86
C PRO A 82 5.85 26.51 -6.37
N ALA A 83 5.73 27.16 -7.52
CA ALA A 83 6.84 27.93 -8.11
C ALA A 83 7.36 29.03 -7.17
N SER A 84 6.51 29.57 -6.29
CA SER A 84 6.91 30.57 -5.27
C SER A 84 7.97 30.05 -4.30
N GLN A 85 8.02 28.72 -4.05
CA GLN A 85 9.04 28.10 -3.20
C GLN A 85 10.32 27.79 -3.96
N LEU A 86 10.27 27.80 -5.30
CA LEU A 86 11.37 27.45 -6.20
C LEU A 86 11.91 28.64 -7.00
N ASN A 87 11.46 29.87 -6.73
CA ASN A 87 11.93 31.07 -7.42
C ASN A 87 13.25 31.60 -6.83
N HIS A 88 13.93 32.46 -7.58
CA HIS A 88 15.18 33.16 -7.18
C HIS A 88 16.29 32.18 -6.75
N LEU A 89 16.44 31.06 -7.45
CA LEU A 89 17.53 30.14 -7.20
C LEU A 89 18.85 30.77 -7.68
N LEU A 90 19.89 30.64 -6.85
CA LEU A 90 21.26 31.11 -7.15
C LEU A 90 22.19 29.91 -7.39
N PRO A 91 23.27 30.06 -8.17
CA PRO A 91 24.29 29.04 -8.30
C PRO A 91 24.85 28.58 -6.95
N GLY A 92 25.05 27.27 -6.77
CA GLY A 92 25.58 26.68 -5.54
C GLY A 92 24.62 26.74 -4.34
N GLN A 93 23.36 27.12 -4.54
CA GLN A 93 22.38 27.21 -3.46
C GLN A 93 21.76 25.86 -3.15
N THR A 94 21.64 25.55 -1.86
CA THR A 94 20.77 24.47 -1.37
C THR A 94 19.52 25.07 -0.75
N ARG A 95 18.36 24.55 -1.10
CA ARG A 95 17.07 24.93 -0.56
C ARG A 95 16.35 23.71 -0.03
N THR A 96 15.83 23.80 1.20
CA THR A 96 15.06 22.76 1.86
C THR A 96 13.62 23.20 2.00
N ILE A 97 12.70 22.32 1.67
CA ILE A 97 11.26 22.55 1.75
C ILE A 97 10.66 21.44 2.61
N ASP A 98 9.98 21.82 3.68
CA ASP A 98 9.28 20.89 4.56
C ASP A 98 8.00 20.40 3.90
N LEU A 99 7.77 19.09 4.00
CA LEU A 99 6.61 18.39 3.46
C LEU A 99 6.11 17.39 4.51
N TRP A 100 4.85 16.98 4.38
CA TRP A 100 4.25 16.04 5.32
C TRP A 100 3.49 14.96 4.58
N VAL A 101 3.50 13.76 5.16
CA VAL A 101 2.69 12.62 4.74
C VAL A 101 1.92 12.06 5.93
N ASN A 102 0.71 11.60 5.71
CA ASN A 102 -0.14 10.98 6.72
C ASN A 102 -0.71 9.67 6.19
N ASN A 103 -0.71 8.66 7.04
CA ASN A 103 -1.36 7.39 6.81
C ASN A 103 -2.77 7.44 7.42
N ASP A 104 -3.77 7.71 6.59
CA ASP A 104 -5.19 7.68 6.98
C ASP A 104 -5.81 6.29 6.76
N SER A 105 -5.06 5.26 7.15
CA SER A 105 -5.39 3.84 6.95
C SER A 105 -5.61 3.13 8.27
N SER A 106 -6.27 1.99 8.23
CA SER A 106 -6.42 1.10 9.39
C SER A 106 -5.24 0.14 9.60
N VAL A 107 -4.23 0.17 8.71
CA VAL A 107 -3.03 -0.69 8.72
C VAL A 107 -1.76 0.14 8.59
N ASN A 108 -0.60 -0.46 8.89
CA ASN A 108 0.67 0.21 8.67
C ASN A 108 0.91 0.45 7.17
N ALA A 109 1.68 1.50 6.84
CA ALA A 109 2.11 1.82 5.49
C ALA A 109 3.64 1.80 5.40
N ALA A 110 4.22 0.93 4.59
CA ALA A 110 5.62 1.03 4.18
C ALA A 110 5.74 2.04 3.05
N LEU A 111 6.62 3.04 3.18
CA LEU A 111 6.72 4.17 2.27
C LEU A 111 7.92 4.07 1.34
N THR A 112 7.73 4.55 0.12
CA THR A 112 8.78 4.86 -0.84
C THR A 112 8.53 6.25 -1.43
N SER A 113 9.58 6.91 -1.95
CA SER A 113 9.44 8.22 -2.56
C SER A 113 10.16 8.31 -3.89
N THR A 114 9.60 9.12 -4.78
CA THR A 114 10.27 9.58 -5.99
C THR A 114 10.11 11.08 -6.12
N VAL A 115 11.09 11.74 -6.73
CA VAL A 115 11.05 13.17 -6.99
C VAL A 115 11.56 13.45 -8.40
N ALA A 116 10.84 14.31 -9.12
CA ALA A 116 11.19 14.67 -10.48
C ALA A 116 10.77 16.11 -10.82
N PHE A 117 11.54 16.73 -11.72
CA PHE A 117 11.06 17.93 -12.42
C PHE A 117 10.05 17.53 -13.48
N ALA A 118 9.00 18.35 -13.63
CA ALA A 118 8.05 18.21 -14.72
C ALA A 118 8.74 18.45 -16.08
N SER A 119 8.24 17.80 -17.12
CA SER A 119 8.79 17.87 -18.49
C SER A 119 8.75 19.27 -19.12
N ASN A 120 7.95 20.17 -18.56
CA ASN A 120 7.86 21.58 -18.98
C ASN A 120 8.89 22.50 -18.30
N SER A 121 9.83 21.95 -17.54
CA SER A 121 10.95 22.73 -16.98
C SER A 121 11.78 23.35 -18.09
N THR A 122 12.11 24.64 -17.93
CA THR A 122 12.92 25.40 -18.89
C THR A 122 14.39 25.53 -18.49
N PHE A 123 14.81 24.88 -17.41
CA PHE A 123 16.22 24.81 -17.02
C PHE A 123 17.05 24.07 -18.06
N THR A 124 18.16 24.64 -18.48
CA THR A 124 19.16 23.97 -19.35
C THR A 124 19.98 22.95 -18.58
N THR A 125 20.19 23.18 -17.28
CA THR A 125 20.79 22.26 -16.33
C THR A 125 19.90 22.21 -15.12
N LEU A 126 19.27 21.04 -14.88
CA LEU A 126 18.35 20.87 -13.76
C LEU A 126 19.11 20.92 -12.42
N PRO A 127 18.57 21.57 -11.39
CA PRO A 127 19.02 21.37 -10.03
C PRO A 127 18.90 19.87 -9.63
N THR A 128 19.76 19.42 -8.73
CA THR A 128 19.60 18.12 -8.10
C THR A 128 18.49 18.18 -7.06
N VAL A 129 17.64 17.17 -7.02
CA VAL A 129 16.56 17.04 -6.03
C VAL A 129 16.64 15.71 -5.34
N SER A 130 16.39 15.70 -4.04
CA SER A 130 16.35 14.49 -3.20
C SER A 130 15.36 14.65 -2.06
N ILE A 131 14.94 13.52 -1.50
CA ILE A 131 14.13 13.47 -0.28
C ILE A 131 15.02 13.07 0.87
N SER A 132 14.88 13.74 2.02
CA SER A 132 15.49 13.37 3.30
C SER A 132 14.46 13.27 4.40
N ASP A 133 14.83 12.56 5.46
CA ASP A 133 14.07 12.40 6.71
C ASP A 133 12.68 11.74 6.55
N LEU A 134 12.38 11.09 5.43
CA LEU A 134 11.15 10.35 5.25
C LEU A 134 11.22 9.03 6.02
N SER A 135 10.28 8.82 6.93
CA SER A 135 10.10 7.54 7.63
C SER A 135 9.79 6.41 6.66
N ALA A 136 10.44 5.26 6.87
CA ALA A 136 10.20 4.08 6.03
C ALA A 136 8.81 3.46 6.25
N THR A 137 8.19 3.71 7.42
CA THR A 137 6.90 3.13 7.79
C THR A 137 6.09 4.13 8.62
N LEU A 138 4.78 4.21 8.35
CA LEU A 138 3.81 4.91 9.19
C LEU A 138 2.85 3.92 9.83
N THR A 139 2.44 4.23 11.05
CA THR A 139 1.43 3.47 11.81
C THR A 139 0.01 3.82 11.32
N PRO A 140 -1.02 3.05 11.72
CA PRO A 140 -2.40 3.36 11.39
C PRO A 140 -2.86 4.72 11.91
N THR A 141 -3.88 5.27 11.26
CA THR A 141 -4.52 6.54 11.66
C THR A 141 -4.88 6.55 13.15
N GLY A 142 -4.67 7.70 13.80
CA GLY A 142 -4.94 7.88 15.24
C GLY A 142 -3.86 7.31 16.17
N SER A 143 -2.83 6.64 15.65
CA SER A 143 -1.69 6.14 16.43
C SER A 143 -0.51 7.11 16.36
N THR A 144 0.37 7.09 17.36
CA THR A 144 1.64 7.83 17.30
C THR A 144 2.47 7.34 16.11
N GLY A 145 2.92 8.26 15.25
CA GLY A 145 3.67 7.89 14.03
C GLY A 145 2.81 7.63 12.80
N SER A 146 1.52 7.96 12.83
CA SER A 146 0.65 7.93 11.65
C SER A 146 0.95 9.03 10.63
N SER A 147 1.70 10.07 11.01
CA SER A 147 2.17 11.13 10.13
C SER A 147 3.66 11.36 10.30
N ASP A 148 4.29 11.84 9.24
CA ASP A 148 5.71 12.17 9.22
C ASP A 148 5.98 13.49 8.52
N LYS A 149 7.00 14.21 9.01
CA LYS A 149 7.53 15.41 8.38
C LYS A 149 8.86 15.06 7.72
N PHE A 150 8.96 15.28 6.43
CA PHE A 150 10.15 15.02 5.65
C PHE A 150 10.55 16.25 4.83
N GLN A 151 11.67 16.19 4.11
CA GLN A 151 12.21 17.33 3.42
C GLN A 151 12.48 17.02 1.94
N LEU A 152 12.10 17.95 1.07
CA LEU A 152 12.64 18.06 -0.28
C LEU A 152 13.88 18.96 -0.23
N VAL A 153 15.02 18.42 -0.63
CA VAL A 153 16.28 19.15 -0.74
C VAL A 153 16.57 19.39 -2.22
N LEU A 154 16.72 20.65 -2.61
CA LEU A 154 17.06 21.08 -3.95
C LEU A 154 18.43 21.77 -3.91
N THR A 155 19.36 21.36 -4.77
CA THR A 155 20.70 21.96 -4.87
C THR A 155 20.99 22.34 -6.31
N THR A 156 21.31 23.61 -6.54
CA THR A 156 21.78 24.11 -7.84
C THR A 156 23.27 23.88 -8.00
N PRO A 157 23.79 23.59 -9.21
CA PRO A 157 25.22 23.51 -9.46
C PRO A 157 25.95 24.83 -9.09
N ALA A 158 27.18 24.73 -8.61
CA ALA A 158 27.98 25.91 -8.26
C ALA A 158 28.33 26.74 -9.52
N ASP A 159 28.47 26.08 -10.66
CA ASP A 159 28.76 26.65 -11.97
C ASP A 159 27.49 26.81 -12.84
N TRP A 160 26.33 27.00 -12.20
CA TRP A 160 25.05 27.05 -12.90
C TRP A 160 25.03 28.21 -13.90
N ALA A 161 24.90 27.86 -15.20
CA ALA A 161 25.04 28.79 -16.29
C ALA A 161 24.01 29.93 -16.24
N ALA A 162 24.42 31.14 -16.69
CA ALA A 162 23.55 32.31 -16.78
C ALA A 162 22.31 32.11 -17.66
N SER A 163 22.33 31.13 -18.58
CA SER A 163 21.15 30.72 -19.38
C SER A 163 19.98 30.20 -18.54
N ASN A 164 20.22 29.85 -17.28
CA ASN A 164 19.15 29.45 -16.34
C ASN A 164 18.48 30.66 -15.66
N GLN A 165 18.92 31.90 -15.90
CA GLN A 165 18.24 33.11 -15.38
C GLN A 165 16.85 33.21 -15.97
N GLY A 166 15.84 33.32 -15.10
CA GLY A 166 14.44 33.38 -15.49
C GLY A 166 13.83 32.02 -15.91
N ALA A 167 14.63 30.96 -15.90
CA ALA A 167 14.10 29.62 -16.12
C ALA A 167 13.17 29.20 -14.98
N THR A 168 12.18 28.37 -15.30
CA THR A 168 11.18 27.89 -14.37
C THR A 168 11.08 26.37 -14.45
N GLY A 169 10.60 25.76 -13.38
CA GLY A 169 10.32 24.32 -13.32
C GLY A 169 9.39 24.02 -12.18
N THR A 170 8.65 22.96 -12.34
CA THR A 170 7.79 22.38 -11.30
C THR A 170 8.40 21.09 -10.81
N VAL A 171 8.51 20.92 -9.51
CA VAL A 171 8.94 19.68 -8.88
C VAL A 171 7.73 18.94 -8.34
N THR A 172 7.62 17.67 -8.65
CA THR A 172 6.61 16.78 -8.08
C THR A 172 7.30 15.74 -7.20
N VAL A 173 6.86 15.64 -5.97
CA VAL A 173 7.23 14.57 -5.04
C VAL A 173 6.07 13.58 -5.01
N THR A 174 6.36 12.31 -5.28
CA THR A 174 5.39 11.22 -5.17
C THR A 174 5.81 10.33 -4.01
N ILE A 175 4.92 10.16 -3.04
CA ILE A 175 5.06 9.19 -1.96
C ILE A 175 4.12 8.03 -2.26
N SER A 176 4.65 6.83 -2.31
CA SER A 176 3.87 5.60 -2.50
C SER A 176 3.95 4.75 -1.24
N GLY A 177 2.84 4.13 -0.88
CA GLY A 177 2.72 3.28 0.29
C GLY A 177 2.25 1.88 -0.09
N THR A 178 2.71 0.92 0.71
CA THR A 178 2.25 -0.46 0.65
C THR A 178 1.73 -0.85 2.02
N ALA A 179 0.52 -1.39 2.08
CA ALA A 179 -0.05 -1.89 3.32
C ALA A 179 0.80 -3.02 3.91
N THR A 180 1.09 -2.94 5.20
CA THR A 180 1.83 -3.98 5.93
C THR A 180 1.09 -4.35 7.22
N ALA A 181 1.31 -5.59 7.67
CA ALA A 181 0.74 -6.10 8.91
C ALA A 181 1.46 -5.54 10.13
#